data_da9173482b4c5841dd13e55515d7dfe3
#
_entry.id   da9173482b4c5841dd13e55515d7dfe3
#
_cell.length_a   1.000
_cell.length_b   1.000
_cell.length_c   1.000
_cell.angle_alpha   90.00
_cell.angle_beta   90.00
_cell.angle_gamma   90.00
#
_symmetry.space_group_name_H-M   'P 1'
#
loop_
_entity.id
_entity.type
_entity.pdbx_description
1 polymer ?
#
loop_
_entity_poly.entity_id
_entity_poly.type
_entity_poly.pdbx_seq_one_letter_code
_entity_poly.pdbx_strand_id
1 'polypeptide(L)'
;MRRAVITRMVITVMIILLFGVMGCNGVVTAQASEKDQDDSYSHQHEVVIKDDADVLTESQEAQLSETMKETARYCNVLCVTSNLMYKSTAYHAESAYKREFGTRNGVMFLIDMRNRQIYIYSYGEPYKIITKTNAYTITDNVYEYASKEKYFECANEAFKQINMLLVGEQISRPMKHISNILLAIIFSILLNYLLMKKTSKVYDMGSKNLLTGTKVSYNMNHKYDMISETRSTRSGSGGHGGIGGGGFGGGGIGGGGGGHSF
;
A
#
# COMPACT_ATOMS: atom_id res chain seq x y z
N MET A 1 -23.06 -40.39 17.34
CA MET A 1 -23.79 -39.51 16.43
C MET A 1 -23.40 -38.03 16.53
N ARG A 2 -23.32 -37.39 17.70
CA ARG A 2 -23.02 -35.95 17.84
C ARG A 2 -21.66 -35.52 17.25
N ARG A 3 -20.62 -36.35 17.31
CA ARG A 3 -19.28 -36.00 16.76
C ARG A 3 -19.27 -35.90 15.22
N ALA A 4 -19.96 -36.80 14.54
CA ALA A 4 -20.05 -36.81 13.08
C ALA A 4 -20.82 -35.58 12.53
N VAL A 5 -21.84 -35.10 13.27
CA VAL A 5 -22.61 -33.91 12.90
C VAL A 5 -21.78 -32.63 13.04
N ILE A 6 -20.98 -32.55 14.10
CA ILE A 6 -20.10 -31.40 14.34
C ILE A 6 -18.98 -31.33 13.30
N THR A 7 -18.37 -32.45 12.94
CA THR A 7 -17.32 -32.51 11.90
C THR A 7 -17.89 -32.12 10.52
N ARG A 8 -19.07 -32.58 10.19
CA ARG A 8 -19.77 -32.20 8.95
C ARG A 8 -20.09 -30.70 8.92
N MET A 9 -20.55 -30.15 10.05
CA MET A 9 -20.87 -28.72 10.15
C MET A 9 -19.61 -27.82 10.03
N VAL A 10 -18.49 -28.24 10.58
CA VAL A 10 -17.20 -27.51 10.43
C VAL A 10 -16.68 -27.58 9.01
N ILE A 11 -16.79 -28.73 8.36
CA ILE A 11 -16.38 -28.89 6.96
C ILE A 11 -17.28 -28.03 6.04
N THR A 12 -18.58 -27.98 6.28
CA THR A 12 -19.50 -27.16 5.47
C THR A 12 -19.21 -25.66 5.64
N VAL A 13 -18.96 -25.20 6.85
CA VAL A 13 -18.58 -23.80 7.10
C VAL A 13 -17.23 -23.46 6.46
N MET A 14 -16.28 -24.39 6.48
CA MET A 14 -14.98 -24.21 5.84
C MET A 14 -15.07 -24.14 4.30
N ILE A 15 -15.97 -24.95 3.71
CA ILE A 15 -16.26 -24.92 2.28
C ILE A 15 -16.97 -23.61 1.89
N ILE A 16 -17.92 -23.14 2.68
CA ILE A 16 -18.62 -21.86 2.43
C ILE A 16 -17.64 -20.68 2.52
N LEU A 17 -16.69 -20.71 3.46
CA LEU A 17 -15.65 -19.69 3.57
C LEU A 17 -14.65 -19.73 2.39
N LEU A 18 -14.32 -20.93 1.88
CA LEU A 18 -13.45 -21.08 0.71
C LEU A 18 -14.15 -20.64 -0.60
N PHE A 19 -15.44 -20.91 -0.76
CA PHE A 19 -16.20 -20.48 -1.93
C PHE A 19 -16.70 -19.02 -1.86
N GLY A 20 -16.86 -18.46 -0.64
CA GLY A 20 -17.27 -17.07 -0.44
C GLY A 20 -16.22 -16.05 -0.87
N VAL A 21 -14.94 -16.44 -0.92
CA VAL A 21 -13.84 -15.57 -1.38
C VAL A 21 -13.73 -15.54 -2.91
N MET A 22 -14.32 -16.52 -3.61
CA MET A 22 -14.22 -16.65 -5.07
C MET A 22 -15.43 -16.08 -5.82
N GLY A 23 -16.45 -15.57 -5.11
CA GLY A 23 -17.76 -15.19 -5.67
C GLY A 23 -18.02 -13.70 -5.88
N CYS A 24 -17.04 -12.80 -5.73
CA CYS A 24 -17.23 -11.37 -5.99
C CYS A 24 -16.46 -10.87 -7.21
N ASN A 25 -16.59 -11.56 -8.34
CA ASN A 25 -16.36 -10.95 -9.65
C ASN A 25 -17.72 -10.48 -10.21
N GLY A 26 -18.26 -9.44 -9.57
CA GLY A 26 -19.36 -8.68 -10.14
C GLY A 26 -18.85 -7.94 -11.36
N VAL A 27 -19.17 -8.46 -12.54
CA VAL A 27 -19.07 -7.72 -13.79
C VAL A 27 -20.07 -6.57 -13.69
N VAL A 28 -19.59 -5.41 -13.30
CA VAL A 28 -20.33 -4.15 -13.46
C VAL A 28 -20.15 -3.77 -14.92
N THR A 29 -21.13 -4.08 -15.75
CA THR A 29 -21.28 -3.48 -17.07
C THR A 29 -21.59 -2.00 -16.84
N ALA A 30 -20.56 -1.16 -16.89
CA ALA A 30 -20.74 0.28 -17.01
C ALA A 30 -21.32 0.57 -18.39
N GLN A 31 -22.59 0.96 -18.44
CA GLN A 31 -23.13 1.61 -19.61
C GLN A 31 -22.42 2.94 -19.77
N ALA A 32 -21.61 3.03 -20.81
CA ALA A 32 -21.06 4.29 -21.27
C ALA A 32 -22.24 5.18 -21.71
N SER A 33 -22.54 6.18 -20.94
CA SER A 33 -23.36 7.30 -21.41
C SER A 33 -22.46 8.11 -22.34
N GLU A 34 -22.68 7.98 -23.64
CA GLU A 34 -22.19 8.92 -24.62
C GLU A 34 -22.78 10.29 -24.27
N LYS A 35 -21.94 11.11 -23.66
CA LYS A 35 -22.21 12.53 -23.56
C LYS A 35 -21.46 13.18 -24.72
N ASP A 36 -22.23 13.55 -25.74
CA ASP A 36 -21.77 14.49 -26.77
C ASP A 36 -21.18 15.70 -26.08
N GLN A 37 -19.89 15.81 -26.12
CA GLN A 37 -19.16 16.98 -25.62
C GLN A 37 -18.76 17.78 -26.83
N ASP A 38 -19.50 18.88 -26.98
CA ASP A 38 -19.30 19.98 -27.90
C ASP A 38 -17.81 20.41 -27.95
N ASP A 39 -17.18 20.10 -29.08
CA ASP A 39 -15.79 20.42 -29.39
C ASP A 39 -15.67 21.91 -29.76
N SER A 40 -15.52 22.78 -28.77
CA SER A 40 -15.10 24.14 -29.08
C SER A 40 -14.30 24.79 -27.95
N TYR A 41 -13.17 24.19 -27.57
CA TYR A 41 -12.00 24.86 -26.98
C TYR A 41 -10.82 23.90 -27.02
N SER A 42 -10.14 23.78 -28.15
CA SER A 42 -8.88 23.07 -28.22
C SER A 42 -7.78 23.88 -27.52
N HIS A 43 -7.81 23.96 -26.20
CA HIS A 43 -6.58 24.24 -25.47
C HIS A 43 -5.70 23.00 -25.62
N GLN A 44 -4.82 23.06 -26.61
CA GLN A 44 -3.83 22.03 -26.82
C GLN A 44 -2.93 22.01 -25.59
N HIS A 45 -3.12 21.02 -24.72
CA HIS A 45 -2.27 20.85 -23.56
C HIS A 45 -0.86 20.46 -24.02
N GLU A 46 0.14 20.92 -23.30
CA GLU A 46 1.54 20.73 -23.65
C GLU A 46 2.06 19.42 -23.10
N VAL A 47 2.90 18.74 -23.89
CA VAL A 47 3.69 17.59 -23.47
C VAL A 47 5.15 18.04 -23.45
N VAL A 48 5.78 17.93 -22.29
CA VAL A 48 7.18 18.34 -22.11
C VAL A 48 7.96 17.22 -21.45
N ILE A 49 9.10 16.88 -22.04
CA ILE A 49 10.08 15.94 -21.48
C ILE A 49 11.39 16.69 -21.26
N LYS A 50 11.96 16.56 -20.06
CA LYS A 50 13.27 17.11 -19.69
C LYS A 50 14.11 16.02 -19.07
N ASP A 51 14.99 15.46 -19.86
CA ASP A 51 15.93 14.42 -19.41
C ASP A 51 17.27 15.03 -18.99
N ASP A 52 17.26 15.86 -17.93
CA ASP A 52 18.47 16.51 -17.40
C ASP A 52 19.46 15.51 -16.78
N ALA A 53 19.05 14.27 -16.55
CA ALA A 53 19.90 13.20 -16.02
C ALA A 53 20.49 12.30 -17.11
N ASP A 54 20.08 12.48 -18.39
CA ASP A 54 20.52 11.70 -19.55
C ASP A 54 20.35 10.18 -19.34
N VAL A 55 19.15 9.78 -18.88
CA VAL A 55 18.80 8.38 -18.56
C VAL A 55 17.84 7.78 -19.58
N LEU A 56 17.35 8.57 -20.54
CA LEU A 56 16.49 8.14 -21.64
C LEU A 56 17.23 8.28 -22.97
N THR A 57 16.96 7.37 -23.89
CA THR A 57 17.42 7.51 -25.26
C THR A 57 16.41 8.32 -26.07
N GLU A 58 16.81 8.97 -27.18
CA GLU A 58 15.91 9.72 -28.07
C GLU A 58 14.70 8.88 -28.53
N SER A 59 14.91 7.58 -28.80
CA SER A 59 13.82 6.67 -29.17
C SER A 59 12.86 6.42 -28.03
N GLN A 60 13.34 6.37 -26.79
CA GLN A 60 12.52 6.22 -25.58
C GLN A 60 11.74 7.50 -25.27
N GLU A 61 12.36 8.67 -25.44
CA GLU A 61 11.65 9.95 -25.29
C GLU A 61 10.53 10.09 -26.32
N ALA A 62 10.76 9.70 -27.57
CA ALA A 62 9.73 9.71 -28.61
C ALA A 62 8.56 8.79 -28.24
N GLN A 63 8.83 7.57 -27.77
CA GLN A 63 7.79 6.63 -27.32
C GLN A 63 7.05 7.14 -26.07
N LEU A 64 7.79 7.72 -25.12
CA LEU A 64 7.19 8.30 -23.91
C LEU A 64 6.29 9.47 -24.28
N SER A 65 6.70 10.33 -25.22
CA SER A 65 5.89 11.43 -25.73
C SER A 65 4.56 10.96 -26.28
N GLU A 66 4.52 9.84 -27.02
CA GLU A 66 3.26 9.28 -27.52
C GLU A 66 2.36 8.82 -26.39
N THR A 67 2.90 8.15 -25.37
CA THR A 67 2.11 7.75 -24.18
C THR A 67 1.59 8.98 -23.42
N MET A 68 2.43 10.03 -23.30
CA MET A 68 2.05 11.27 -22.62
C MET A 68 0.96 12.05 -23.36
N LYS A 69 0.89 11.96 -24.69
CA LYS A 69 -0.16 12.60 -25.52
C LYS A 69 -1.57 12.14 -25.14
N GLU A 70 -1.73 10.87 -24.73
CA GLU A 70 -3.02 10.37 -24.24
C GLU A 70 -3.47 11.13 -22.98
N THR A 71 -2.53 11.34 -22.05
CA THR A 71 -2.75 12.12 -20.84
C THR A 71 -2.96 13.61 -21.15
N ALA A 72 -2.30 14.13 -22.18
CA ALA A 72 -2.37 15.51 -22.60
C ALA A 72 -3.75 15.90 -23.18
N ARG A 73 -4.62 14.93 -23.44
CA ARG A 73 -6.05 15.23 -23.76
C ARG A 73 -6.78 15.89 -22.60
N TYR A 74 -6.29 15.73 -21.37
CA TYR A 74 -6.96 16.17 -20.14
C TYR A 74 -6.25 17.33 -19.45
N CYS A 75 -4.92 17.42 -19.55
CA CYS A 75 -4.13 18.41 -18.83
C CYS A 75 -2.70 18.50 -19.38
N ASN A 76 -1.94 19.54 -19.00
CA ASN A 76 -0.53 19.64 -19.34
C ASN A 76 0.27 18.54 -18.66
N VAL A 77 1.28 18.00 -19.35
CA VAL A 77 2.03 16.82 -18.93
C VAL A 77 3.52 17.09 -18.96
N LEU A 78 4.21 16.83 -17.86
CA LEU A 78 5.63 17.05 -17.71
C LEU A 78 6.32 15.78 -17.18
N CYS A 79 7.36 15.34 -17.87
CA CYS A 79 8.28 14.33 -17.37
C CYS A 79 9.65 14.98 -17.14
N VAL A 80 10.22 14.77 -15.97
CA VAL A 80 11.57 15.29 -15.65
C VAL A 80 12.41 14.19 -15.04
N THR A 81 13.64 14.05 -15.52
CA THR A 81 14.70 13.31 -14.84
C THR A 81 15.75 14.30 -14.39
N SER A 82 16.33 14.16 -13.22
CA SER A 82 17.27 15.16 -12.73
C SER A 82 18.26 14.60 -11.71
N ASN A 83 19.50 15.09 -11.80
CA ASN A 83 20.57 14.88 -10.82
C ASN A 83 20.78 16.07 -9.88
N LEU A 84 19.96 17.11 -9.99
CA LEU A 84 20.12 18.34 -9.23
C LEU A 84 19.77 18.13 -7.74
N MET A 85 20.49 18.85 -6.87
CA MET A 85 20.25 18.83 -5.44
C MET A 85 19.19 19.85 -5.05
N TYR A 86 18.09 19.37 -4.47
CA TYR A 86 17.04 20.20 -3.85
C TYR A 86 16.84 19.82 -2.37
N LYS A 87 16.13 20.65 -1.62
CA LYS A 87 15.79 20.40 -0.21
C LYS A 87 14.99 19.10 -0.03
N SER A 88 14.16 18.77 -0.99
CA SER A 88 13.38 17.53 -1.04
C SER A 88 12.89 17.29 -2.48
N THR A 89 12.60 16.04 -2.82
CA THR A 89 12.03 15.66 -4.12
C THR A 89 10.67 16.33 -4.35
N ALA A 90 9.85 16.47 -3.32
CA ALA A 90 8.57 17.19 -3.40
C ALA A 90 8.74 18.67 -3.78
N TYR A 91 9.69 19.36 -3.14
CA TYR A 91 10.02 20.76 -3.47
C TYR A 91 10.59 20.89 -4.88
N HIS A 92 11.42 19.92 -5.29
CA HIS A 92 11.95 19.86 -6.66
C HIS A 92 10.82 19.74 -7.68
N ALA A 93 9.90 18.78 -7.48
CA ALA A 93 8.77 18.57 -8.36
C ALA A 93 7.88 19.81 -8.48
N GLU A 94 7.50 20.41 -7.35
CA GLU A 94 6.70 21.62 -7.33
C GLU A 94 7.38 22.79 -8.05
N SER A 95 8.68 22.99 -7.80
CA SER A 95 9.47 24.07 -8.40
C SER A 95 9.64 23.88 -9.91
N ALA A 96 9.92 22.65 -10.36
CA ALA A 96 10.05 22.33 -11.77
C ALA A 96 8.72 22.49 -12.51
N TYR A 97 7.63 22.02 -11.93
CA TYR A 97 6.29 22.17 -12.47
C TYR A 97 5.89 23.65 -12.63
N LYS A 98 6.07 24.43 -11.54
CA LYS A 98 5.73 25.86 -11.56
C LYS A 98 6.57 26.67 -12.54
N ARG A 99 7.81 26.29 -12.74
CA ARG A 99 8.69 26.93 -13.73
C ARG A 99 8.20 26.69 -15.17
N GLU A 100 7.65 25.51 -15.46
CA GLU A 100 7.18 25.17 -16.80
C GLU A 100 5.75 25.64 -17.07
N PHE A 101 4.85 25.32 -16.18
CA PHE A 101 3.43 25.55 -16.40
C PHE A 101 2.79 26.62 -15.49
N GLY A 102 3.53 27.12 -14.50
CA GLY A 102 3.00 28.10 -13.54
C GLY A 102 1.83 27.53 -12.74
N THR A 103 0.65 28.10 -12.93
CA THR A 103 -0.62 27.70 -12.28
C THR A 103 -1.59 27.03 -13.24
N ARG A 104 -1.15 26.58 -14.39
CA ARG A 104 -1.98 25.83 -15.35
C ARG A 104 -2.26 24.42 -14.82
N ASN A 105 -3.39 23.85 -15.20
CA ASN A 105 -3.76 22.48 -14.86
C ASN A 105 -2.76 21.48 -15.46
N GLY A 106 -2.30 20.51 -14.67
CA GLY A 106 -1.42 19.49 -15.20
C GLY A 106 -0.91 18.49 -14.19
N VAL A 107 -0.12 17.55 -14.70
CA VAL A 107 0.52 16.51 -13.94
C VAL A 107 2.00 16.39 -14.34
N MET A 108 2.84 16.08 -13.39
CA MET A 108 4.28 15.88 -13.58
C MET A 108 4.73 14.56 -12.95
N PHE A 109 5.60 13.86 -13.67
CA PHE A 109 6.37 12.73 -13.13
C PHE A 109 7.84 13.12 -13.07
N LEU A 110 8.44 12.97 -11.89
CA LEU A 110 9.84 13.28 -11.61
C LEU A 110 10.60 12.01 -11.23
N ILE A 111 11.73 11.76 -11.88
CA ILE A 111 12.75 10.82 -11.46
C ILE A 111 13.91 11.61 -10.87
N ASP A 112 14.00 11.65 -9.57
CA ASP A 112 15.06 12.34 -8.83
C ASP A 112 16.19 11.35 -8.56
N MET A 113 17.20 11.36 -9.44
CA MET A 113 18.36 10.46 -9.36
C MET A 113 19.22 10.76 -8.13
N ARG A 114 19.26 12.01 -7.69
CA ARG A 114 20.06 12.43 -6.55
C ARG A 114 19.53 11.89 -5.22
N ASN A 115 18.21 11.97 -5.03
CA ASN A 115 17.56 11.49 -3.83
C ASN A 115 17.09 10.03 -3.97
N ARG A 116 17.28 9.42 -5.15
CA ARG A 116 16.76 8.09 -5.51
C ARG A 116 15.27 7.97 -5.19
N GLN A 117 14.49 8.89 -5.73
CA GLN A 117 13.05 8.96 -5.52
C GLN A 117 12.33 9.25 -6.83
N ILE A 118 11.21 8.60 -7.02
CA ILE A 118 10.23 8.99 -8.03
C ILE A 118 9.10 9.75 -7.36
N TYR A 119 8.57 10.75 -8.04
CA TYR A 119 7.53 11.61 -7.49
C TYR A 119 6.53 12.03 -8.54
N ILE A 120 5.24 12.01 -8.18
CA ILE A 120 4.16 12.57 -9.00
C ILE A 120 3.66 13.83 -8.33
N TYR A 121 3.61 14.91 -9.09
CA TYR A 121 3.01 16.18 -8.69
C TYR A 121 1.85 16.51 -9.62
N SER A 122 0.74 16.94 -9.09
CA SER A 122 -0.44 17.36 -9.84
C SER A 122 -0.96 18.71 -9.33
N TYR A 123 -1.49 19.50 -10.23
CA TYR A 123 -2.01 20.84 -9.93
C TYR A 123 -3.32 21.12 -10.64
N GLY A 124 -4.22 21.83 -9.94
CA GLY A 124 -5.52 22.22 -10.46
C GLY A 124 -6.52 21.08 -10.53
N GLU A 125 -7.30 20.99 -11.62
CA GLU A 125 -8.31 19.94 -11.78
C GLU A 125 -7.75 18.52 -11.70
N PRO A 126 -6.60 18.19 -12.33
CA PRO A 126 -6.01 16.87 -12.20
C PRO A 126 -5.74 16.44 -10.76
N TYR A 127 -5.45 17.37 -9.84
CA TYR A 127 -5.21 17.06 -8.44
C TYR A 127 -6.43 16.48 -7.72
N LYS A 128 -7.64 16.75 -8.19
CA LYS A 128 -8.87 16.15 -7.65
C LYS A 128 -8.93 14.65 -7.91
N ILE A 129 -8.28 14.18 -9.00
CA ILE A 129 -8.23 12.78 -9.44
C ILE A 129 -6.91 12.15 -9.04
N ILE A 130 -5.80 12.77 -9.40
CA ILE A 130 -4.44 12.35 -9.04
C ILE A 130 -4.11 12.92 -7.65
N THR A 131 -4.87 12.48 -6.67
CA THR A 131 -4.67 12.85 -5.27
C THR A 131 -3.33 12.33 -4.75
N LYS A 132 -2.89 12.81 -3.60
CA LYS A 132 -1.70 12.30 -2.91
C LYS A 132 -1.73 10.78 -2.76
N THR A 133 -2.89 10.21 -2.43
CA THR A 133 -3.05 8.75 -2.27
C THR A 133 -2.85 8.01 -3.59
N ASN A 134 -3.45 8.50 -4.67
CA ASN A 134 -3.29 7.90 -6.00
C ASN A 134 -1.85 8.06 -6.51
N ALA A 135 -1.21 9.20 -6.27
CA ALA A 135 0.20 9.41 -6.59
C ALA A 135 1.11 8.39 -5.89
N TYR A 136 0.91 8.14 -4.58
CA TYR A 136 1.62 7.07 -3.88
C TYR A 136 1.33 5.69 -4.45
N THR A 137 0.07 5.39 -4.80
CA THR A 137 -0.27 4.09 -5.39
C THR A 137 0.45 3.87 -6.71
N ILE A 138 0.49 4.90 -7.60
CA ILE A 138 1.20 4.80 -8.87
C ILE A 138 2.70 4.62 -8.62
N THR A 139 3.30 5.44 -7.76
CA THR A 139 4.74 5.33 -7.47
C THR A 139 5.10 3.99 -6.82
N ASP A 140 4.23 3.44 -5.97
CA ASP A 140 4.37 2.09 -5.41
C ASP A 140 4.27 0.99 -6.48
N ASN A 141 3.53 1.20 -7.56
CA ASN A 141 3.42 0.24 -8.66
C ASN A 141 4.64 0.24 -9.59
N VAL A 142 5.33 1.39 -9.72
CA VAL A 142 6.38 1.56 -10.74
C VAL A 142 7.80 1.65 -10.17
N TYR A 143 7.99 1.79 -8.84
CA TYR A 143 9.32 1.97 -8.23
C TYR A 143 10.29 0.82 -8.53
N GLU A 144 9.78 -0.39 -8.72
CA GLU A 144 10.64 -1.53 -9.06
C GLU A 144 11.36 -1.38 -10.41
N TYR A 145 10.73 -0.68 -11.36
CA TYR A 145 11.39 -0.38 -12.64
C TYR A 145 12.55 0.57 -12.41
N ALA A 146 12.33 1.65 -11.64
CA ALA A 146 13.39 2.59 -11.29
C ALA A 146 14.54 1.93 -10.51
N SER A 147 14.20 1.02 -9.57
CA SER A 147 15.20 0.23 -8.81
C SER A 147 16.06 -0.68 -9.68
N LYS A 148 15.53 -1.08 -10.84
CA LYS A 148 16.23 -1.91 -11.84
C LYS A 148 16.82 -1.08 -12.98
N GLU A 149 16.93 0.24 -12.81
CA GLU A 149 17.45 1.20 -13.80
C GLU A 149 16.66 1.24 -15.11
N LYS A 150 15.41 0.80 -15.09
CA LYS A 150 14.47 0.82 -16.21
C LYS A 150 13.63 2.09 -16.17
N TYR A 151 14.27 3.23 -16.39
CA TYR A 151 13.65 4.55 -16.18
C TYR A 151 12.57 4.85 -17.22
N PHE A 152 12.74 4.41 -18.44
CA PHE A 152 11.72 4.54 -19.49
C PHE A 152 10.45 3.77 -19.11
N GLU A 153 10.57 2.49 -18.76
CA GLU A 153 9.42 1.66 -18.36
C GLU A 153 8.73 2.23 -17.11
N CYS A 154 9.52 2.78 -16.19
CA CYS A 154 9.01 3.45 -15.01
C CYS A 154 8.11 4.64 -15.38
N ALA A 155 8.60 5.55 -16.20
CA ALA A 155 7.86 6.73 -16.63
C ALA A 155 6.65 6.36 -17.51
N ASN A 156 6.85 5.46 -18.46
CA ASN A 156 5.81 5.02 -19.38
C ASN A 156 4.63 4.37 -18.64
N GLU A 157 4.91 3.48 -17.68
CA GLU A 157 3.88 2.84 -16.89
C GLU A 157 3.20 3.82 -15.92
N ALA A 158 3.95 4.78 -15.38
CA ALA A 158 3.37 5.84 -14.55
C ALA A 158 2.36 6.68 -15.35
N PHE A 159 2.69 7.11 -16.57
CA PHE A 159 1.75 7.89 -17.39
C PHE A 159 0.55 7.08 -17.87
N LYS A 160 0.69 5.79 -18.15
CA LYS A 160 -0.47 4.93 -18.41
C LYS A 160 -1.44 4.90 -17.24
N GLN A 161 -0.93 4.71 -16.01
CA GLN A 161 -1.77 4.69 -14.82
C GLN A 161 -2.38 6.06 -14.52
N ILE A 162 -1.65 7.15 -14.76
CA ILE A 162 -2.20 8.52 -14.68
C ILE A 162 -3.37 8.67 -15.66
N ASN A 163 -3.18 8.26 -16.92
CA ASN A 163 -4.22 8.33 -17.93
C ASN A 163 -5.46 7.50 -17.55
N MET A 164 -5.27 6.26 -17.08
CA MET A 164 -6.37 5.40 -16.58
C MET A 164 -7.20 6.13 -15.52
N LEU A 165 -6.56 6.77 -14.56
CA LEU A 165 -7.28 7.54 -13.53
C LEU A 165 -8.02 8.74 -14.09
N LEU A 166 -7.45 9.47 -15.05
CA LEU A 166 -8.09 10.64 -15.67
C LEU A 166 -9.30 10.24 -16.52
N VAL A 167 -9.28 9.06 -17.13
CA VAL A 167 -10.43 8.48 -17.85
C VAL A 167 -11.49 7.94 -16.87
N GLY A 168 -11.18 7.82 -15.59
CA GLY A 168 -12.08 7.29 -14.56
C GLY A 168 -11.94 5.79 -14.33
N GLU A 169 -10.90 5.16 -14.88
CA GLU A 169 -10.57 3.77 -14.62
C GLU A 169 -9.86 3.59 -13.27
N GLN A 170 -9.83 2.36 -12.80
CA GLN A 170 -9.16 2.02 -11.53
C GLN A 170 -7.77 1.44 -11.80
N ILE A 171 -6.79 1.91 -11.06
CA ILE A 171 -5.44 1.35 -11.07
C ILE A 171 -5.31 0.22 -10.04
N SER A 172 -4.43 -0.74 -10.33
CA SER A 172 -4.05 -1.78 -9.37
C SER A 172 -3.46 -1.16 -8.12
N ARG A 173 -3.96 -1.57 -6.96
CA ARG A 173 -3.37 -1.20 -5.67
C ARG A 173 -2.47 -2.34 -5.20
N PRO A 174 -1.20 -2.09 -4.89
CA PRO A 174 -0.33 -3.14 -4.38
C PRO A 174 -0.93 -3.67 -3.08
N MET A 175 -1.33 -4.95 -3.10
CA MET A 175 -1.82 -5.60 -1.89
C MET A 175 -0.66 -5.71 -0.91
N LYS A 176 -0.81 -5.10 0.25
CA LYS A 176 0.14 -5.29 1.36
C LYS A 176 -0.04 -6.70 1.91
N HIS A 177 0.61 -7.67 1.26
CA HIS A 177 0.55 -9.10 1.62
C HIS A 177 0.87 -9.35 3.10
N ILE A 178 1.72 -8.51 3.70
CA ILE A 178 2.10 -8.58 5.12
C ILE A 178 0.89 -8.47 6.05
N SER A 179 -0.05 -7.56 5.76
CA SER A 179 -1.28 -7.40 6.56
C SER A 179 -2.17 -8.64 6.47
N ASN A 180 -2.28 -9.25 5.30
CA ASN A 180 -3.09 -10.46 5.10
C ASN A 180 -2.45 -11.68 5.77
N ILE A 181 -1.13 -11.81 5.73
CA ILE A 181 -0.38 -12.87 6.43
C ILE A 181 -0.56 -12.72 7.94
N LEU A 182 -0.40 -11.49 8.48
CA LEU A 182 -0.57 -11.22 9.90
C LEU A 182 -2.00 -11.54 10.36
N LEU A 183 -3.00 -11.14 9.58
CA LEU A 183 -4.40 -11.46 9.85
C LEU A 183 -4.66 -12.97 9.84
N ALA A 184 -4.10 -13.70 8.90
CA ALA A 184 -4.20 -15.16 8.82
C ALA A 184 -3.57 -15.85 10.04
N ILE A 185 -2.41 -15.38 10.52
CA ILE A 185 -1.75 -15.88 11.71
C ILE A 185 -2.61 -15.64 12.95
N ILE A 186 -3.11 -14.41 13.14
CA ILE A 186 -3.99 -14.06 14.28
C ILE A 186 -5.24 -14.93 14.27
N PHE A 187 -5.87 -15.10 13.10
CA PHE A 187 -7.07 -15.92 12.96
C PHE A 187 -6.81 -17.40 13.25
N SER A 188 -5.65 -17.93 12.82
CA SER A 188 -5.21 -19.30 13.11
C SER A 188 -5.02 -19.54 14.60
N ILE A 189 -4.36 -18.60 15.30
CA ILE A 189 -4.16 -18.68 16.76
C ILE A 189 -5.50 -18.61 17.50
N LEU A 190 -6.38 -17.70 17.08
CA LEU A 190 -7.73 -17.55 17.68
C LEU A 190 -8.55 -18.83 17.51
N LEU A 191 -8.55 -19.40 16.31
CA LEU A 191 -9.26 -20.64 16.01
C LEU A 191 -8.72 -21.80 16.87
N ASN A 192 -7.40 -21.91 16.98
CA ASN A 192 -6.76 -22.93 17.81
C ASN A 192 -7.10 -22.78 19.29
N TYR A 193 -7.10 -21.53 19.80
CA TYR A 193 -7.52 -21.23 21.17
C TYR A 193 -9.00 -21.62 21.42
N LEU A 194 -9.91 -21.30 20.51
CA LEU A 194 -11.32 -21.67 20.61
C LEU A 194 -11.53 -23.19 20.60
N LEU A 195 -10.78 -23.91 19.76
CA LEU A 195 -10.80 -25.38 19.72
C LEU A 195 -10.27 -25.98 21.01
N MET A 196 -9.16 -25.50 21.57
CA MET A 196 -8.63 -25.93 22.85
C MET A 196 -9.60 -25.69 24.00
N LYS A 197 -10.23 -24.51 24.06
CA LYS A 197 -11.23 -24.17 25.09
C LYS A 197 -12.46 -25.08 25.02
N LYS A 198 -12.82 -25.53 23.81
CA LYS A 198 -13.96 -26.45 23.62
C LYS A 198 -13.58 -27.91 23.98
N THR A 199 -12.32 -28.31 23.78
CA THR A 199 -11.84 -29.66 24.11
C THR A 199 -11.45 -29.81 25.58
N SER A 200 -10.95 -28.76 26.23
CA SER A 200 -10.55 -28.81 27.65
C SER A 200 -11.72 -29.09 28.62
N LYS A 201 -12.94 -28.73 28.21
CA LYS A 201 -14.15 -29.10 29.00
C LYS A 201 -14.47 -30.60 29.03
N VAL A 202 -13.85 -31.37 28.12
CA VAL A 202 -14.08 -32.85 28.07
C VAL A 202 -13.06 -33.60 28.95
N TYR A 203 -11.92 -32.97 29.27
CA TYR A 203 -10.86 -33.63 30.07
C TYR A 203 -11.05 -33.53 31.60
N ASP A 204 -11.95 -32.64 32.06
CA ASP A 204 -12.14 -32.40 33.50
C ASP A 204 -13.03 -33.46 34.19
N MET A 205 -13.64 -34.36 33.42
CA MET A 205 -14.46 -35.47 34.01
C MET A 205 -13.66 -36.77 34.28
N GLY A 206 -12.40 -36.84 33.77
CA GLY A 206 -11.57 -38.04 33.95
C GLY A 206 -10.60 -37.96 35.13
N SER A 207 -10.19 -36.78 35.55
CA SER A 207 -9.17 -36.61 36.58
C SER A 207 -9.70 -36.71 38.01
N LYS A 208 -10.98 -36.41 38.24
CA LYS A 208 -11.58 -36.49 39.57
C LYS A 208 -11.73 -37.94 40.08
N ASN A 209 -11.82 -38.94 39.19
CA ASN A 209 -11.99 -40.33 39.56
C ASN A 209 -10.65 -41.06 39.74
N LEU A 210 -9.54 -40.50 39.31
CA LEU A 210 -8.19 -41.11 39.47
C LEU A 210 -7.53 -40.75 40.81
N LEU A 211 -7.93 -39.64 41.43
CA LEU A 211 -7.36 -39.13 42.67
C LEU A 211 -8.03 -39.72 43.92
N THR A 212 -9.21 -40.37 43.79
CA THR A 212 -9.94 -40.94 44.95
C THR A 212 -9.41 -42.32 45.40
N GLY A 213 -8.54 -42.94 44.59
CA GLY A 213 -7.99 -44.28 44.89
C GLY A 213 -6.55 -44.32 45.45
N THR A 214 -5.85 -43.20 45.46
CA THR A 214 -4.43 -43.18 45.89
C THR A 214 -4.31 -42.37 47.18
N LYS A 215 -4.33 -43.07 48.32
CA LYS A 215 -3.87 -42.51 49.59
C LYS A 215 -2.34 -42.51 49.57
N VAL A 216 -1.72 -41.36 49.20
CA VAL A 216 -0.30 -41.17 49.34
C VAL A 216 -0.03 -40.55 50.72
N SER A 217 0.56 -41.31 51.61
CA SER A 217 1.01 -40.83 52.92
C SER A 217 2.42 -40.26 52.74
N TYR A 218 2.53 -38.94 52.77
CA TYR A 218 3.84 -38.28 52.82
C TYR A 218 4.23 -38.01 54.27
N ASN A 219 5.33 -38.65 54.69
CA ASN A 219 5.95 -38.34 55.96
C ASN A 219 7.03 -37.28 55.69
N MET A 220 6.66 -36.00 55.84
CA MET A 220 7.58 -34.87 55.61
C MET A 220 8.22 -34.46 56.93
N ASN A 221 9.42 -34.96 57.17
CA ASN A 221 10.31 -34.54 58.28
C ASN A 221 11.42 -33.62 57.79
N HIS A 222 11.18 -32.78 56.79
CA HIS A 222 12.15 -31.79 56.38
C HIS A 222 11.55 -30.39 56.46
N LYS A 223 12.10 -29.59 57.37
CA LYS A 223 11.91 -28.15 57.44
C LYS A 223 12.59 -27.49 56.26
N TYR A 224 11.85 -26.93 55.33
CA TYR A 224 12.42 -26.11 54.25
C TYR A 224 12.36 -24.65 54.68
N ASP A 225 13.52 -24.02 54.79
CA ASP A 225 13.62 -22.56 54.89
C ASP A 225 13.30 -21.95 53.51
N MET A 226 12.21 -21.18 53.44
CA MET A 226 11.90 -20.43 52.23
C MET A 226 12.84 -19.23 52.12
N ILE A 227 13.81 -19.34 51.22
CA ILE A 227 14.60 -18.18 50.80
C ILE A 227 13.73 -17.42 49.74
N SER A 228 13.16 -16.31 50.14
CA SER A 228 12.50 -15.42 49.21
C SER A 228 13.53 -14.58 48.46
N GLU A 229 13.89 -15.00 47.26
CA GLU A 229 14.68 -14.17 46.35
C GLU A 229 13.78 -13.11 45.68
N THR A 230 13.87 -11.88 46.16
CA THR A 230 13.25 -10.74 45.50
C THR A 230 14.07 -10.33 44.29
N ARG A 231 13.70 -10.81 43.11
CA ARG A 231 14.32 -10.41 41.87
C ARG A 231 13.69 -9.09 41.39
N SER A 232 14.40 -7.98 41.64
CA SER A 232 14.00 -6.69 41.07
C SER A 232 14.33 -6.65 39.58
N THR A 233 13.32 -6.72 38.74
CA THR A 233 13.46 -6.45 37.32
C THR A 233 13.52 -4.94 37.10
N ARG A 234 14.71 -4.46 36.76
CA ARG A 234 14.94 -3.09 36.33
C ARG A 234 14.35 -2.95 34.90
N SER A 235 13.24 -2.27 34.77
CA SER A 235 12.67 -1.90 33.51
C SER A 235 13.57 -0.85 32.83
N GLY A 236 14.33 -1.29 31.84
CA GLY A 236 15.05 -0.40 30.95
C GLY A 236 14.10 0.20 29.94
N SER A 237 13.78 1.47 30.11
CA SER A 237 13.09 2.29 29.11
C SER A 237 14.02 2.50 27.92
N GLY A 238 13.88 1.68 26.89
CA GLY A 238 14.46 1.89 25.57
C GLY A 238 13.51 2.75 24.74
N GLY A 239 13.80 4.04 24.65
CA GLY A 239 13.10 4.93 23.76
C GLY A 239 13.35 4.54 22.29
N HIS A 240 12.33 4.11 21.60
CA HIS A 240 12.34 4.05 20.15
C HIS A 240 11.76 5.35 19.63
N GLY A 241 12.64 6.18 19.12
CA GLY A 241 12.32 7.33 18.30
C GLY A 241 11.62 6.88 17.03
N GLY A 242 10.31 6.98 17.00
CA GLY A 242 9.52 6.87 15.79
C GLY A 242 9.80 8.09 14.93
N ILE A 243 10.49 7.90 13.81
CA ILE A 243 10.60 8.92 12.78
C ILE A 243 9.27 8.94 12.04
N GLY A 244 8.32 9.67 12.57
CA GLY A 244 7.14 10.09 11.86
C GLY A 244 7.53 11.20 10.90
N GLY A 245 7.74 10.87 9.61
CA GLY A 245 7.79 11.83 8.55
C GLY A 245 6.42 12.47 8.34
N GLY A 246 6.04 13.41 9.22
CA GLY A 246 4.92 14.28 9.03
C GLY A 246 5.25 15.32 7.97
N GLY A 247 4.89 15.03 6.70
CA GLY A 247 4.82 16.05 5.69
C GLY A 247 3.69 17.00 6.02
N PHE A 248 4.02 18.17 6.56
CA PHE A 248 3.14 19.32 6.65
C PHE A 248 2.78 19.77 5.23
N GLY A 249 1.63 19.30 4.77
CA GLY A 249 0.97 19.88 3.61
C GLY A 249 0.46 21.24 3.98
N GLY A 250 1.24 22.26 3.66
CA GLY A 250 0.74 23.63 3.68
C GLY A 250 -0.48 23.72 2.74
N GLY A 251 -1.64 24.10 3.28
CA GLY A 251 -2.82 24.34 2.49
C GLY A 251 -2.62 25.54 1.58
N GLY A 252 -2.01 25.31 0.44
CA GLY A 252 -1.98 26.20 -0.70
C GLY A 252 -2.96 25.68 -1.72
N ILE A 253 -3.80 26.57 -2.23
CA ILE A 253 -4.82 26.28 -3.22
C ILE A 253 -4.14 25.64 -4.44
N GLY A 254 -4.35 24.32 -4.64
CA GLY A 254 -4.34 23.75 -5.96
C GLY A 254 -3.36 22.67 -6.34
N GLY A 255 -2.41 22.22 -5.53
CA GLY A 255 -1.49 21.17 -5.98
C GLY A 255 -0.88 20.31 -4.87
N GLY A 256 -0.43 19.14 -5.24
CA GLY A 256 0.22 18.20 -4.33
C GLY A 256 0.69 16.94 -5.05
N GLY A 257 1.30 16.04 -4.33
CA GLY A 257 1.81 14.82 -4.94
C GLY A 257 2.25 13.79 -3.93
N GLY A 258 2.79 12.69 -4.41
CA GLY A 258 3.34 11.60 -3.64
C GLY A 258 4.47 10.92 -4.37
N GLY A 259 5.36 10.24 -3.64
CA GLY A 259 6.53 9.61 -4.22
C GLY A 259 7.03 8.42 -3.44
N HIS A 260 7.90 7.64 -4.07
CA HIS A 260 8.52 6.44 -3.54
C HIS A 260 10.03 6.47 -3.77
N SER A 261 10.80 5.91 -2.80
CA SER A 261 12.25 5.70 -2.97
C SER A 261 12.53 4.42 -3.76
N PHE A 262 13.60 4.41 -4.53
CA PHE A 262 14.06 3.27 -5.30
C PHE A 262 15.56 3.02 -5.14
#